data_c1abaf9144e12c6dda23490d069cdd98
#
_entry.id   c1abaf9144e12c6dda23490d069cdd98
#
_cell.length_a   1.000
_cell.length_b   1.000
_cell.length_c   1.000
_cell.angle_alpha   90.00
_cell.angle_beta   90.00
_cell.angle_gamma   90.00
#
_symmetry.space_group_name_H-M   'P 1'
#
loop_
_entity.id
_entity.type
_entity.pdbx_description
1 polymer ?
#
loop_
_entity_poly.entity_id
_entity_poly.type
_entity_poly.pdbx_seq_one_letter_code
_entity_poly.pdbx_strand_id
1 'polypeptide(L)'
;VTMGEAWGAYVAERTPHWGDLHRNDHARLTRAGGEAAKRGTRGRGVTIAGPLHPLLALPLRDLTAPVIEAWAAREAQTRPTSARLAWRCLKAFLSWCAEQPEYAPVLPSVNPAKTKKAREALGKAKAKDDSLLKEQLPAWFAAVRSIGNPTVAAYLQTLLLTGARPGEVLAMRWDDLNTQWRGLTIRDKVEGERV
;
A
#
# COMPACT_ATOMS: atom_id res chain seq x y z
N VAL A 1 -2.39 -23.43 -16.79
CA VAL A 1 -2.84 -22.12 -16.32
C VAL A 1 -1.63 -21.34 -15.80
N THR A 2 -1.48 -20.11 -16.25
CA THR A 2 -0.43 -19.18 -15.78
C THR A 2 -0.86 -18.47 -14.50
N MET A 3 0.13 -17.91 -13.78
CA MET A 3 -0.18 -17.02 -12.65
C MET A 3 -1.07 -15.84 -13.07
N GLY A 4 -0.86 -15.29 -14.27
CA GLY A 4 -1.63 -14.14 -14.75
C GLY A 4 -3.11 -14.45 -14.96
N GLU A 5 -3.43 -15.60 -15.56
CA GLU A 5 -4.81 -16.06 -15.73
C GLU A 5 -5.50 -16.27 -14.38
N ALA A 6 -4.87 -17.01 -13.48
CA ALA A 6 -5.41 -17.26 -12.14
C ALA A 6 -5.50 -15.95 -11.30
N TRP A 7 -4.54 -15.02 -11.46
CA TRP A 7 -4.60 -13.71 -10.81
C TRP A 7 -5.79 -12.89 -11.30
N GLY A 8 -6.09 -12.95 -12.60
CA GLY A 8 -7.28 -12.30 -13.17
C GLY A 8 -8.57 -12.82 -12.53
N ALA A 9 -8.73 -14.14 -12.40
CA ALA A 9 -9.86 -14.76 -11.72
C ALA A 9 -9.96 -14.37 -10.24
N TYR A 10 -8.84 -14.40 -9.51
CA TYR A 10 -8.75 -13.95 -8.12
C TYR A 10 -9.20 -12.50 -7.95
N VAL A 11 -8.68 -11.58 -8.78
CA VAL A 11 -9.05 -10.16 -8.73
C VAL A 11 -10.52 -9.97 -9.05
N ALA A 12 -11.05 -10.66 -10.06
CA ALA A 12 -12.46 -10.56 -10.44
C ALA A 12 -13.39 -10.98 -9.30
N GLU A 13 -13.11 -12.12 -8.65
CA GLU A 13 -13.91 -12.62 -7.53
C GLU A 13 -13.82 -11.71 -6.30
N ARG A 14 -12.61 -11.21 -5.97
CA ARG A 14 -12.38 -10.47 -4.72
C ARG A 14 -12.68 -8.98 -4.81
N THR A 15 -12.73 -8.40 -6.02
CA THR A 15 -12.96 -6.97 -6.25
C THR A 15 -14.20 -6.41 -5.55
N PRO A 16 -15.37 -7.09 -5.48
CA PRO A 16 -16.54 -6.58 -4.76
C PRO A 16 -16.31 -6.36 -3.26
N HIS A 17 -15.33 -7.08 -2.67
CA HIS A 17 -15.00 -7.00 -1.25
C HIS A 17 -13.88 -6.01 -0.93
N TRP A 18 -13.30 -5.35 -1.93
CA TRP A 18 -12.14 -4.48 -1.79
C TRP A 18 -12.48 -3.01 -1.96
N GLY A 19 -11.93 -2.17 -1.10
CA GLY A 19 -11.94 -0.74 -1.33
C GLY A 19 -10.98 -0.32 -2.45
N ASP A 20 -11.15 0.91 -2.97
CA ASP A 20 -10.41 1.43 -4.12
C ASP A 20 -8.90 1.37 -4.00
N LEU A 21 -8.36 1.67 -2.80
CA LEU A 21 -6.91 1.61 -2.56
C LEU A 21 -6.38 0.20 -2.74
N HIS A 22 -7.11 -0.80 -2.26
CA HIS A 22 -6.70 -2.20 -2.37
C HIS A 22 -6.74 -2.68 -3.81
N ARG A 23 -7.80 -2.31 -4.56
CA ARG A 23 -7.92 -2.57 -6.01
C ARG A 23 -6.76 -1.94 -6.79
N ASN A 24 -6.48 -0.67 -6.52
CA ASN A 24 -5.37 0.05 -7.14
C ASN A 24 -4.00 -0.56 -6.82
N ASP A 25 -3.80 -1.06 -5.60
CA ASP A 25 -2.57 -1.77 -5.24
C ASP A 25 -2.40 -3.05 -6.05
N HIS A 26 -3.45 -3.89 -6.19
CA HIS A 26 -3.39 -5.11 -7.01
C HIS A 26 -3.06 -4.80 -8.48
N ALA A 27 -3.72 -3.81 -9.08
CA ALA A 27 -3.44 -3.37 -10.44
C ALA A 27 -2.00 -2.86 -10.60
N ARG A 28 -1.50 -2.06 -9.63
CA ARG A 28 -0.14 -1.52 -9.65
C ARG A 28 0.92 -2.60 -9.52
N LEU A 29 0.66 -3.65 -8.71
CA LEU A 29 1.61 -4.73 -8.48
C LEU A 29 1.85 -5.60 -9.72
N THR A 30 0.91 -5.65 -10.64
CA THR A 30 0.94 -6.53 -11.83
C THR A 30 1.09 -5.80 -13.16
N ARG A 31 1.04 -4.46 -13.18
CA ARG A 31 1.16 -3.68 -14.43
C ARG A 31 2.45 -3.97 -15.18
N ALA A 32 2.40 -3.94 -16.51
CA ALA A 32 3.58 -4.13 -17.37
C ALA A 32 4.59 -2.97 -17.28
N GLY A 33 4.13 -1.74 -17.02
CA GLY A 33 4.96 -0.55 -17.09
C GLY A 33 5.12 -0.04 -18.53
N GLY A 34 6.01 0.95 -18.71
CA GLY A 34 6.25 1.56 -20.03
C GLY A 34 5.26 2.66 -20.43
N GLU A 35 4.20 2.88 -19.66
CA GLU A 35 3.24 3.96 -19.88
C GLU A 35 3.77 5.31 -19.39
N ALA A 36 3.32 6.40 -20.00
CA ALA A 36 3.65 7.73 -19.52
C ALA A 36 3.21 7.93 -18.06
N ALA A 37 4.12 8.41 -17.23
CA ALA A 37 3.80 8.71 -15.84
C ALA A 37 2.86 9.91 -15.76
N LYS A 38 1.87 9.87 -14.85
CA LYS A 38 0.97 11.01 -14.64
C LYS A 38 1.76 12.24 -14.17
N ARG A 39 1.38 13.43 -14.68
CA ARG A 39 1.98 14.70 -14.27
C ARG A 39 1.96 14.83 -12.73
N GLY A 40 3.09 15.26 -12.15
CA GLY A 40 3.24 15.43 -10.71
C GLY A 40 3.68 14.18 -9.94
N THR A 41 3.80 13.01 -10.59
CA THR A 41 4.45 11.86 -9.98
C THR A 41 5.98 12.03 -9.99
N ARG A 42 6.64 11.71 -8.87
CA ARG A 42 8.09 11.56 -8.84
C ARG A 42 8.47 10.37 -9.71
N GLY A 43 8.83 10.59 -10.96
CA GLY A 43 9.13 9.51 -11.89
C GLY A 43 9.93 10.00 -13.09
N ARG A 44 10.50 9.05 -13.81
CA ARG A 44 11.38 9.27 -14.97
C ARG A 44 10.60 9.39 -16.29
N GLY A 45 9.39 9.91 -16.26
CA GLY A 45 8.55 10.06 -17.45
C GLY A 45 7.76 8.82 -17.84
N VAL A 46 8.16 7.61 -17.44
CA VAL A 46 7.44 6.35 -17.71
C VAL A 46 7.26 5.51 -16.43
N THR A 47 6.20 4.73 -16.41
CA THR A 47 5.94 3.79 -15.31
C THR A 47 6.85 2.57 -15.45
N ILE A 48 7.28 2.02 -14.31
CA ILE A 48 8.03 0.76 -14.25
C ILE A 48 7.07 -0.42 -14.04
N ALA A 49 7.48 -1.60 -14.50
CA ALA A 49 6.73 -2.83 -14.27
C ALA A 49 6.46 -3.08 -12.79
N GLY A 50 5.28 -3.58 -12.46
CA GLY A 50 4.93 -3.98 -11.09
C GLY A 50 5.80 -5.13 -10.60
N PRO A 51 6.00 -5.28 -9.27
CA PRO A 51 6.88 -6.32 -8.73
C PRO A 51 6.40 -7.74 -9.01
N LEU A 52 5.11 -7.98 -9.19
CA LEU A 52 4.57 -9.30 -9.55
C LEU A 52 4.53 -9.55 -11.06
N HIS A 53 4.70 -8.51 -11.88
CA HIS A 53 4.62 -8.65 -13.33
C HIS A 53 5.54 -9.77 -13.90
N PRO A 54 6.79 -9.94 -13.46
CA PRO A 54 7.66 -11.00 -13.96
C PRO A 54 7.17 -12.43 -13.65
N LEU A 55 6.30 -12.59 -12.65
CA LEU A 55 5.76 -13.88 -12.26
C LEU A 55 4.50 -14.26 -13.05
N LEU A 56 3.81 -13.30 -13.66
CA LEU A 56 2.52 -13.52 -14.32
C LEU A 56 2.58 -14.52 -15.48
N ALA A 57 3.71 -14.56 -16.20
CA ALA A 57 3.90 -15.48 -17.32
C ALA A 57 4.19 -16.92 -16.88
N LEU A 58 4.54 -17.14 -15.62
CA LEU A 58 4.90 -18.47 -15.12
C LEU A 58 3.64 -19.34 -14.94
N PRO A 59 3.71 -20.64 -15.31
CA PRO A 59 2.71 -21.61 -14.90
C PRO A 59 2.58 -21.66 -13.37
N LEU A 60 1.38 -21.86 -12.84
CA LEU A 60 1.16 -21.94 -11.39
C LEU A 60 2.01 -23.01 -10.70
N ARG A 61 2.21 -24.17 -11.36
CA ARG A 61 3.07 -25.25 -10.86
C ARG A 61 4.54 -24.85 -10.67
N ASP A 62 4.98 -23.82 -11.42
CA ASP A 62 6.37 -23.36 -11.40
C ASP A 62 6.61 -22.25 -10.37
N LEU A 63 5.56 -21.79 -9.68
CA LEU A 63 5.67 -20.87 -8.54
C LEU A 63 6.15 -21.61 -7.29
N THR A 64 7.33 -22.16 -7.36
CA THR A 64 7.95 -22.89 -6.27
C THR A 64 8.62 -21.99 -5.25
N ALA A 65 8.93 -22.53 -4.06
CA ALA A 65 9.61 -21.77 -3.01
C ALA A 65 10.93 -21.13 -3.49
N PRO A 66 11.84 -21.82 -4.21
CA PRO A 66 13.06 -21.22 -4.74
C PRO A 66 12.81 -20.05 -5.71
N VAL A 67 11.79 -20.16 -6.56
CA VAL A 67 11.44 -19.08 -7.52
C VAL A 67 10.98 -17.83 -6.77
N ILE A 68 10.12 -18.01 -5.76
CA ILE A 68 9.60 -16.89 -4.95
C ILE A 68 10.71 -16.28 -4.08
N GLU A 69 11.62 -17.08 -3.53
CA GLU A 69 12.76 -16.60 -2.75
C GLU A 69 13.73 -15.77 -3.60
N ALA A 70 14.04 -16.25 -4.81
CA ALA A 70 14.89 -15.51 -5.76
C ALA A 70 14.22 -14.20 -6.19
N TRP A 71 12.90 -14.22 -6.46
CA TRP A 71 12.09 -13.01 -6.72
C TRP A 71 12.14 -12.05 -5.54
N ALA A 72 11.93 -12.53 -4.31
CA ALA A 72 11.92 -11.71 -3.10
C ALA A 72 13.28 -11.03 -2.88
N ALA A 73 14.38 -11.75 -3.03
CA ALA A 73 15.73 -11.24 -2.88
C ALA A 73 16.03 -10.11 -3.90
N ARG A 74 15.65 -10.31 -5.16
CA ARG A 74 15.82 -9.30 -6.23
C ARG A 74 15.00 -8.05 -5.98
N GLU A 75 13.71 -8.21 -5.67
CA GLU A 75 12.81 -7.08 -5.46
C GLU A 75 13.14 -6.29 -4.19
N ALA A 76 13.65 -6.96 -3.15
CA ALA A 76 14.07 -6.31 -1.91
C ALA A 76 15.23 -5.32 -2.10
N GLN A 77 16.11 -5.56 -3.07
CA GLN A 77 17.25 -4.69 -3.35
C GLN A 77 16.82 -3.35 -3.98
N THR A 78 15.82 -3.38 -4.83
CA THR A 78 15.42 -2.20 -5.62
C THR A 78 14.24 -1.44 -5.04
N ARG A 79 13.26 -2.14 -4.49
CA ARG A 79 11.98 -1.55 -4.02
C ARG A 79 11.39 -2.31 -2.81
N PRO A 80 12.08 -2.33 -1.67
CA PRO A 80 11.73 -3.18 -0.52
C PRO A 80 10.31 -2.98 0.01
N THR A 81 9.79 -1.76 -0.01
CA THR A 81 8.43 -1.46 0.47
C THR A 81 7.37 -2.06 -0.47
N SER A 82 7.52 -1.88 -1.78
CA SER A 82 6.62 -2.47 -2.77
C SER A 82 6.73 -3.99 -2.80
N ALA A 83 7.94 -4.54 -2.64
CA ALA A 83 8.18 -5.97 -2.57
C ALA A 83 7.48 -6.62 -1.37
N ARG A 84 7.51 -5.99 -0.19
CA ARG A 84 6.77 -6.47 1.00
C ARG A 84 5.25 -6.47 0.79
N LEU A 85 4.71 -5.45 0.13
CA LEU A 85 3.29 -5.42 -0.22
C LEU A 85 2.95 -6.52 -1.21
N ALA A 86 3.73 -6.64 -2.30
CA ALA A 86 3.58 -7.67 -3.32
C ALA A 86 3.63 -9.08 -2.72
N TRP A 87 4.56 -9.33 -1.83
CA TRP A 87 4.66 -10.62 -1.13
C TRP A 87 3.43 -10.93 -0.26
N ARG A 88 2.85 -9.93 0.41
CA ARG A 88 1.60 -10.13 1.16
C ARG A 88 0.44 -10.50 0.24
N CYS A 89 0.29 -9.78 -0.88
CA CYS A 89 -0.74 -10.07 -1.87
C CYS A 89 -0.51 -11.43 -2.54
N LEU A 90 0.75 -11.79 -2.86
CA LEU A 90 1.09 -13.09 -3.42
C LEU A 90 0.75 -14.24 -2.47
N LYS A 91 1.00 -14.10 -1.18
CA LYS A 91 0.61 -15.10 -0.18
C LYS A 91 -0.90 -15.29 -0.11
N ALA A 92 -1.66 -14.18 -0.12
CA ALA A 92 -3.12 -14.23 -0.10
C ALA A 92 -3.67 -14.89 -1.38
N PHE A 93 -3.14 -14.51 -2.53
CA PHE A 93 -3.47 -15.13 -3.82
C PHE A 93 -3.21 -16.63 -3.84
N LEU A 94 -2.02 -17.08 -3.45
CA LEU A 94 -1.68 -18.51 -3.43
C LEU A 94 -2.50 -19.30 -2.40
N SER A 95 -2.91 -18.67 -1.29
CA SER A 95 -3.84 -19.30 -0.35
C SER A 95 -5.24 -19.43 -0.95
N TRP A 96 -5.73 -18.42 -1.68
CA TRP A 96 -6.98 -18.49 -2.42
C TRP A 96 -6.93 -19.57 -3.51
N CYS A 97 -5.85 -19.64 -4.30
CA CYS A 97 -5.69 -20.70 -5.30
C CYS A 97 -5.74 -22.11 -4.69
N ALA A 98 -5.20 -22.30 -3.49
CA ALA A 98 -5.24 -23.60 -2.81
C ALA A 98 -6.65 -24.00 -2.36
N GLU A 99 -7.59 -23.07 -2.26
CA GLU A 99 -9.00 -23.30 -1.94
C GLU A 99 -9.84 -23.55 -3.21
N GLN A 100 -9.31 -23.28 -4.40
CA GLN A 100 -10.02 -23.47 -5.67
C GLN A 100 -9.78 -24.86 -6.24
N PRO A 101 -10.83 -25.65 -6.52
CA PRO A 101 -10.69 -27.00 -7.10
C PRO A 101 -9.90 -27.04 -8.42
N GLU A 102 -9.95 -25.97 -9.17
CA GLU A 102 -9.28 -25.82 -10.47
C GLU A 102 -7.75 -25.64 -10.30
N TYR A 103 -7.29 -24.94 -9.25
CA TYR A 103 -5.88 -24.56 -9.08
C TYR A 103 -5.16 -25.42 -8.02
N ALA A 104 -5.88 -25.91 -7.03
CA ALA A 104 -5.30 -26.68 -5.92
C ALA A 104 -4.45 -27.88 -6.37
N PRO A 105 -4.84 -28.68 -7.40
CA PRO A 105 -4.07 -29.86 -7.80
C PRO A 105 -2.69 -29.54 -8.38
N VAL A 106 -2.47 -28.31 -8.89
CA VAL A 106 -1.20 -27.93 -9.53
C VAL A 106 -0.28 -27.14 -8.60
N LEU A 107 -0.75 -26.80 -7.40
CA LEU A 107 0.03 -26.07 -6.41
C LEU A 107 0.73 -27.02 -5.42
N PRO A 108 1.89 -26.61 -4.86
CA PRO A 108 2.48 -27.31 -3.72
C PRO A 108 1.50 -27.34 -2.53
N SER A 109 1.50 -28.42 -1.76
CA SER A 109 0.67 -28.60 -0.56
C SER A 109 0.88 -27.50 0.51
N VAL A 110 2.07 -26.90 0.53
CA VAL A 110 2.40 -25.78 1.39
C VAL A 110 2.56 -24.53 0.53
N ASN A 111 1.93 -23.42 0.92
CA ASN A 111 2.04 -22.15 0.20
C ASN A 111 3.50 -21.73 0.04
N PRO A 112 4.05 -21.74 -1.19
CA PRO A 112 5.47 -21.54 -1.45
C PRO A 112 5.97 -20.12 -1.13
N ALA A 113 5.08 -19.16 -0.93
CA ALA A 113 5.44 -17.81 -0.49
C ALA A 113 5.60 -17.68 1.04
N LYS A 114 5.30 -18.70 1.83
CA LYS A 114 5.39 -18.66 3.30
C LYS A 114 6.75 -19.13 3.84
N THR A 115 7.83 -19.04 3.05
CA THR A 115 9.16 -19.46 3.48
C THR A 115 9.81 -18.44 4.42
N LYS A 116 10.67 -18.94 5.33
CA LYS A 116 11.49 -18.11 6.22
C LYS A 116 12.46 -17.25 5.40
N LYS A 117 13.07 -17.82 4.39
CA LYS A 117 14.08 -17.18 3.53
C LYS A 117 13.50 -15.99 2.74
N ALA A 118 12.28 -16.13 2.17
CA ALA A 118 11.60 -15.01 1.52
C ALA A 118 11.29 -13.87 2.52
N ARG A 119 10.88 -14.21 3.74
CA ARG A 119 10.62 -13.24 4.81
C ARG A 119 11.89 -12.49 5.21
N GLU A 120 13.01 -13.19 5.36
CA GLU A 120 14.31 -12.62 5.71
C GLU A 120 14.84 -11.71 4.61
N ALA A 121 14.76 -12.14 3.35
CA ALA A 121 15.17 -11.33 2.20
C ALA A 121 14.41 -9.99 2.11
N LEU A 122 13.11 -10.00 2.35
CA LEU A 122 12.26 -8.80 2.34
C LEU A 122 12.45 -7.91 3.57
N GLY A 123 12.90 -8.47 4.67
CA GLY A 123 13.13 -7.76 5.92
C GLY A 123 11.88 -7.11 6.52
N LYS A 124 12.09 -6.34 7.58
CA LYS A 124 11.05 -5.54 8.23
C LYS A 124 11.14 -4.08 7.79
N ALA A 125 10.01 -3.39 7.78
CA ALA A 125 10.01 -1.93 7.67
C ALA A 125 10.70 -1.34 8.91
N LYS A 126 11.66 -0.45 8.70
CA LYS A 126 12.22 0.33 9.82
C LYS A 126 11.22 1.43 10.19
N ALA A 127 10.98 1.61 11.48
CA ALA A 127 10.32 2.80 11.96
C ALA A 127 11.17 4.03 11.61
N LYS A 128 10.52 5.12 11.25
CA LYS A 128 11.20 6.40 11.11
C LYS A 128 11.36 7.00 12.50
N ASP A 129 12.50 7.62 12.70
CA ASP A 129 12.81 8.40 13.92
C ASP A 129 12.96 9.88 13.50
N ASP A 130 11.86 10.40 12.96
CA ASP A 130 11.78 11.75 12.39
C ASP A 130 10.60 12.55 13.00
N SER A 131 10.29 12.28 14.28
CA SER A 131 9.30 13.05 15.03
C SER A 131 9.83 14.44 15.40
N LEU A 132 8.94 15.44 15.38
CA LEU A 132 9.28 16.78 15.87
C LEU A 132 9.53 16.75 17.37
N LEU A 133 10.68 17.28 17.78
CA LEU A 133 10.99 17.52 19.18
C LEU A 133 10.29 18.80 19.68
N LYS A 134 10.03 18.89 20.97
CA LYS A 134 9.34 20.03 21.60
C LYS A 134 10.05 21.36 21.31
N GLU A 135 11.37 21.35 21.32
CA GLU A 135 12.23 22.51 21.05
C GLU A 135 12.13 23.00 19.61
N GLN A 136 11.75 22.14 18.68
CA GLN A 136 11.58 22.46 17.26
C GLN A 136 10.21 23.07 16.92
N LEU A 137 9.22 22.94 17.82
CA LEU A 137 7.85 23.40 17.58
C LEU A 137 7.75 24.91 17.26
N PRO A 138 8.42 25.81 18.00
CA PRO A 138 8.33 27.24 17.68
C PRO A 138 8.79 27.57 16.25
N ALA A 139 9.92 27.01 15.83
CA ALA A 139 10.45 27.18 14.48
C ALA A 139 9.53 26.55 13.42
N TRP A 140 8.98 25.37 13.71
CA TRP A 140 8.03 24.69 12.83
C TRP A 140 6.75 25.54 12.62
N PHE A 141 6.15 26.06 13.71
CA PHE A 141 4.96 26.90 13.61
C PHE A 141 5.24 28.21 12.85
N ALA A 142 6.40 28.82 13.05
CA ALA A 142 6.80 30.02 12.31
C ALA A 142 6.90 29.71 10.81
N ALA A 143 7.56 28.62 10.43
CA ALA A 143 7.69 28.19 9.04
C ALA A 143 6.33 27.84 8.40
N VAL A 144 5.46 27.12 9.11
CA VAL A 144 4.15 26.77 8.59
C VAL A 144 3.27 28.00 8.37
N ARG A 145 3.29 28.98 9.28
CA ARG A 145 2.53 30.24 9.14
C ARG A 145 3.05 31.12 8.01
N SER A 146 4.31 30.99 7.59
CA SER A 146 4.87 31.71 6.45
C SER A 146 4.50 31.09 5.10
N ILE A 147 3.82 29.94 5.07
CA ILE A 147 3.33 29.34 3.82
C ILE A 147 2.27 30.24 3.21
N GLY A 148 2.49 30.69 1.96
CA GLY A 148 1.57 31.61 1.26
C GLY A 148 0.16 31.05 1.00
N ASN A 149 -0.06 29.76 1.16
CA ASN A 149 -1.38 29.13 1.06
C ASN A 149 -1.95 28.85 2.47
N PRO A 150 -2.97 29.63 2.91
CA PRO A 150 -3.53 29.49 4.26
C PRO A 150 -4.18 28.13 4.50
N THR A 151 -4.76 27.49 3.48
CA THR A 151 -5.35 26.15 3.59
C THR A 151 -4.30 25.09 3.91
N VAL A 152 -3.14 25.16 3.26
CA VAL A 152 -2.02 24.26 3.53
C VAL A 152 -1.46 24.50 4.94
N ALA A 153 -1.32 25.76 5.34
CA ALA A 153 -0.87 26.10 6.69
C ALA A 153 -1.84 25.60 7.77
N ALA A 154 -3.14 25.80 7.59
CA ALA A 154 -4.17 25.28 8.49
C ALA A 154 -4.17 23.75 8.56
N TYR A 155 -4.09 23.08 7.41
CA TYR A 155 -4.03 21.62 7.32
C TYR A 155 -2.86 21.05 8.12
N LEU A 156 -1.65 21.59 7.94
CA LEU A 156 -0.47 21.12 8.66
C LEU A 156 -0.57 21.35 10.18
N GLN A 157 -1.10 22.51 10.60
CA GLN A 157 -1.32 22.80 12.02
C GLN A 157 -2.37 21.86 12.62
N THR A 158 -3.47 21.59 11.91
CA THR A 158 -4.51 20.67 12.35
C THR A 158 -3.95 19.25 12.53
N LEU A 159 -3.14 18.76 11.58
CA LEU A 159 -2.48 17.46 11.72
C LEU A 159 -1.65 17.37 12.99
N LEU A 160 -0.83 18.40 13.27
CA LEU A 160 0.06 18.38 14.43
C LEU A 160 -0.72 18.47 15.75
N LEU A 161 -1.73 19.35 15.81
CA LEU A 161 -2.47 19.62 17.04
C LEU A 161 -3.44 18.50 17.42
N THR A 162 -4.01 17.82 16.42
CA THR A 162 -5.02 16.76 16.66
C THR A 162 -4.45 15.36 16.63
N GLY A 163 -3.28 15.14 16.02
CA GLY A 163 -2.76 13.81 15.73
C GLY A 163 -3.60 12.99 14.75
N ALA A 164 -4.58 13.62 14.08
CA ALA A 164 -5.44 12.96 13.10
C ALA A 164 -4.65 12.48 11.88
N ARG A 165 -5.17 11.44 11.22
CA ARG A 165 -4.56 10.95 9.98
C ARG A 165 -4.74 11.98 8.85
N PRO A 166 -3.79 12.06 7.90
CA PRO A 166 -3.87 13.00 6.77
C PRO A 166 -5.20 12.98 6.02
N GLY A 167 -5.76 11.79 5.78
CA GLY A 167 -7.04 11.64 5.10
C GLY A 167 -8.24 12.12 5.92
N GLU A 168 -8.19 12.02 7.23
CA GLU A 168 -9.24 12.51 8.14
C GLU A 168 -9.28 14.03 8.13
N VAL A 169 -8.11 14.69 8.18
CA VAL A 169 -8.05 16.16 8.09
C VAL A 169 -8.50 16.67 6.71
N LEU A 170 -8.13 15.96 5.62
CA LEU A 170 -8.58 16.32 4.27
C LEU A 170 -10.09 16.16 4.07
N ALA A 171 -10.73 15.27 4.82
CA ALA A 171 -12.17 15.02 4.74
C ALA A 171 -13.00 15.92 5.66
N MET A 172 -12.39 16.79 6.49
CA MET A 172 -13.08 17.70 7.40
C MET A 172 -14.02 18.65 6.67
N ARG A 173 -15.16 18.91 7.28
CA ARG A 173 -16.21 19.84 6.82
C ARG A 173 -16.46 20.89 7.90
N TRP A 174 -17.09 21.99 7.50
CA TRP A 174 -17.48 23.04 8.44
C TRP A 174 -18.46 22.53 9.52
N ASP A 175 -19.29 21.55 9.19
CA ASP A 175 -20.22 20.92 10.13
C ASP A 175 -19.53 20.10 11.23
N ASP A 176 -18.24 19.74 11.02
CA ASP A 176 -17.44 19.03 12.02
C ASP A 176 -16.90 19.99 13.10
N LEU A 177 -17.02 21.31 12.90
CA LEU A 177 -16.56 22.33 13.82
C LEU A 177 -17.69 22.80 14.73
N ASN A 178 -17.61 22.48 16.01
CA ASN A 178 -18.51 23.00 17.02
C ASN A 178 -17.90 24.24 17.69
N THR A 179 -18.34 25.43 17.28
CA THR A 179 -17.82 26.70 17.81
C THR A 179 -18.27 26.98 19.22
N GLN A 180 -19.46 26.49 19.64
CA GLN A 180 -19.99 26.66 20.99
C GLN A 180 -19.16 25.94 22.04
N TRP A 181 -18.78 24.70 21.73
CA TRP A 181 -17.96 23.85 22.62
C TRP A 181 -16.49 23.88 22.29
N ARG A 182 -16.07 24.66 21.29
CA ARG A 182 -14.68 24.71 20.77
C ARG A 182 -14.15 23.33 20.45
N GLY A 183 -15.00 22.48 19.91
CA GLY A 183 -14.71 21.08 19.60
C GLY A 183 -14.58 20.86 18.09
N LEU A 184 -13.87 19.81 17.73
CA LEU A 184 -13.72 19.34 16.36
C LEU A 184 -14.01 17.84 16.31
N THR A 185 -14.98 17.44 15.49
CA THR A 185 -15.29 16.03 15.24
C THR A 185 -14.38 15.48 14.15
N ILE A 186 -13.63 14.41 14.45
CA ILE A 186 -12.80 13.71 13.48
C ILE A 186 -13.49 12.41 13.11
N ARG A 187 -13.89 12.27 11.85
CA ARG A 187 -14.58 11.08 11.33
C ARG A 187 -13.59 10.00 10.98
N ASP A 188 -13.68 8.85 11.64
CA ASP A 188 -12.88 7.67 11.27
C ASP A 188 -13.50 6.97 10.05
N LYS A 189 -12.69 6.69 9.05
CA LYS A 189 -13.11 5.98 7.83
C LYS A 189 -13.52 4.52 8.10
N VAL A 190 -13.01 3.91 9.15
CA VAL A 190 -13.17 2.47 9.43
C VAL A 190 -14.35 2.18 10.35
N GLU A 191 -14.65 3.07 11.29
CA GLU A 191 -15.63 2.82 12.36
C GLU A 191 -16.87 3.72 12.27
N GLY A 192 -17.01 4.50 11.19
CA GLY A 192 -18.03 5.51 11.12
C GLY A 192 -17.73 6.73 12.00
N GLU A 193 -18.76 7.44 12.44
CA GLU A 193 -18.58 8.66 13.22
C GLU A 193 -18.11 8.33 14.64
N ARG A 194 -16.89 8.75 14.99
CA ARG A 194 -16.48 8.94 16.38
C ARG A 194 -16.68 10.40 16.75
N VAL A 195 -17.56 10.62 17.68
CA VAL A 195 -17.77 11.90 18.35
C VAL A 195 -16.75 12.05 19.48
#